data_6f7289243ed43d58c9f4ccc665cd00f0
#
_entry.id   6f7289243ed43d58c9f4ccc665cd00f0
#
_cell.length_a   1.000
_cell.length_b   1.000
_cell.length_c   1.000
_cell.angle_alpha   90.00
_cell.angle_beta   90.00
_cell.angle_gamma   90.00
#
_symmetry.space_group_name_H-M   'P 1'
#
loop_
_entity.id
_entity.type
_entity.pdbx_description
1 polymer ?
#
loop_
_entity_poly.entity_id
_entity_poly.type
_entity_poly.pdbx_seq_one_letter_code
_entity_poly.pdbx_strand_id
1 'polypeptide(L)'
;MSEQARSEMERVNQARLTIAIPETLIERDGAQPAAEAAAQPAYDAGLVRIQTLLDRAHFSPGVIDGHDGENVRKAVTAYQRANGLPEDGRATDALLRQLEQADGADALAPYVLTEADVSGPFVDVPADMEAQSRLDHLGYEDAAEAIAERFHMDVDLLRMLNPGVDFSRAGVEIVVANAGGDLSGQVARIEIDKQELTLRAYDADDRMLAFYPVTIGEGNTPSGELEITAVAFDPTYNYDADALPSFNDNSGRQFQIQPGPNNPVGLVWIALNRDGYGIHGTPNPALISKTSSHGCVRLTNWDAVELGRAVQAGVPVHFSNGAEEQRTASRR
;
A
#
# COMPACT_ATOMS: atom_id res chain seq x y z
N MET A 1 -7.32 21.82 -15.38
CA MET A 1 -7.39 21.83 -13.87
C MET A 1 -8.20 23.01 -13.43
N SER A 2 -9.13 22.81 -12.50
CA SER A 2 -9.92 23.89 -11.90
C SER A 2 -9.04 24.76 -10.99
N GLU A 3 -9.48 26.02 -10.72
CA GLU A 3 -8.81 26.91 -9.77
C GLU A 3 -8.76 26.30 -8.36
N GLN A 4 -9.82 25.62 -7.95
CA GLN A 4 -9.91 24.93 -6.67
C GLN A 4 -8.87 23.78 -6.58
N ALA A 5 -8.75 22.93 -7.61
CA ALA A 5 -7.77 21.85 -7.62
C ALA A 5 -6.34 22.39 -7.59
N ARG A 6 -6.07 23.51 -8.26
CA ARG A 6 -4.77 24.19 -8.20
C ARG A 6 -4.47 24.71 -6.78
N SER A 7 -5.45 25.34 -6.15
CA SER A 7 -5.31 25.83 -4.77
C SER A 7 -5.05 24.69 -3.78
N GLU A 8 -5.73 23.55 -3.94
CA GLU A 8 -5.49 22.35 -3.12
C GLU A 8 -4.09 21.77 -3.35
N MET A 9 -3.64 21.70 -4.58
CA MET A 9 -2.27 21.26 -4.90
C MET A 9 -1.22 22.14 -4.23
N GLU A 10 -1.35 23.47 -4.35
CA GLU A 10 -0.45 24.42 -3.70
C GLU A 10 -0.50 24.31 -2.18
N ARG A 11 -1.70 24.13 -1.60
CA ARG A 11 -1.89 23.94 -0.16
C ARG A 11 -1.16 22.69 0.35
N VAL A 12 -1.27 21.58 -0.36
CA VAL A 12 -0.58 20.33 0.01
C VAL A 12 0.93 20.47 -0.16
N ASN A 13 1.40 21.01 -1.30
CA ASN A 13 2.83 21.14 -1.58
C ASN A 13 3.56 22.09 -0.61
N GLN A 14 2.84 23.02 0.03
CA GLN A 14 3.37 23.94 1.03
C GLN A 14 3.01 23.55 2.48
N ALA A 15 2.21 22.50 2.67
CA ALA A 15 1.73 22.10 3.99
C ALA A 15 2.87 21.76 4.94
N ARG A 16 2.75 22.20 6.19
CA ARG A 16 3.56 21.74 7.32
C ARG A 16 2.76 20.73 8.13
N LEU A 17 3.45 19.89 8.86
CA LEU A 17 2.80 18.93 9.74
C LEU A 17 2.26 19.68 10.96
N THR A 18 0.94 19.73 11.08
CA THR A 18 0.24 20.35 12.20
C THR A 18 -0.04 19.34 13.33
N ILE A 19 0.55 18.16 13.29
CA ILE A 19 0.27 17.10 14.25
C ILE A 19 0.89 17.43 15.60
N ALA A 20 0.09 18.07 16.46
CA ALA A 20 0.21 17.89 17.89
C ALA A 20 -0.31 16.47 18.18
N ILE A 21 0.58 15.47 18.30
CA ILE A 21 0.20 14.18 18.84
C ILE A 21 -0.32 14.44 20.25
N PRO A 22 -1.55 14.01 20.61
CA PRO A 22 -2.02 14.13 21.98
C PRO A 22 -1.04 13.39 22.88
N GLU A 23 -0.40 14.09 23.80
CA GLU A 23 0.23 13.44 24.94
C GLU A 23 -0.83 12.59 25.65
N THR A 24 -0.59 11.29 25.69
CA THR A 24 -1.19 10.29 26.58
C THR A 24 -2.58 10.62 27.14
N LEU A 25 -3.54 9.76 26.88
CA LEU A 25 -4.73 9.56 27.68
C LEU A 25 -4.35 9.36 29.16
N ILE A 26 -4.13 10.46 29.89
CA ILE A 26 -4.28 10.49 31.33
C ILE A 26 -5.77 10.75 31.55
N GLU A 27 -6.44 9.73 32.07
CA GLU A 27 -7.81 9.85 32.55
C GLU A 27 -7.97 11.14 33.34
N ARG A 28 -8.78 12.07 32.83
CA ARG A 28 -9.36 13.14 33.62
C ARG A 28 -10.88 12.99 33.53
N ASP A 29 -11.40 12.42 34.59
CA ASP A 29 -12.80 12.54 34.98
C ASP A 29 -13.15 14.03 35.09
N GLY A 30 -14.14 14.49 34.33
CA GLY A 30 -14.61 15.87 34.40
C GLY A 30 -15.32 16.29 33.12
N ALA A 31 -16.65 16.14 33.12
CA ALA A 31 -17.53 16.60 32.08
C ALA A 31 -17.33 18.09 31.77
N GLN A 32 -16.88 18.41 30.55
CA GLN A 32 -17.02 19.77 29.96
C GLN A 32 -17.99 19.70 28.78
N PRO A 33 -18.80 20.79 28.57
CA PRO A 33 -19.84 20.77 27.54
C PRO A 33 -19.24 20.73 26.15
N ALA A 34 -19.91 19.95 25.26
CA ALA A 34 -19.58 19.81 23.88
C ALA A 34 -19.38 21.16 23.18
N ALA A 35 -18.15 21.54 22.92
CA ALA A 35 -17.85 22.47 21.87
C ALA A 35 -18.28 21.83 20.54
N GLU A 36 -19.00 22.55 19.69
CA GLU A 36 -19.33 22.15 18.33
C GLU A 36 -18.05 21.62 17.69
N ALA A 37 -18.03 20.33 17.40
CA ALA A 37 -16.95 19.72 16.66
C ALA A 37 -16.98 20.36 15.27
N ALA A 38 -16.07 21.30 15.01
CA ALA A 38 -15.75 21.70 13.65
C ALA A 38 -15.50 20.41 12.87
N ALA A 39 -16.24 20.21 11.77
CA ALA A 39 -16.06 19.05 10.92
C ALA A 39 -14.56 18.91 10.61
N GLN A 40 -13.96 17.77 11.01
CA GLN A 40 -12.56 17.55 10.71
C GLN A 40 -12.40 17.66 9.18
N PRO A 41 -11.34 18.31 8.69
CA PRO A 41 -11.10 18.37 7.26
C PRO A 41 -11.10 16.94 6.72
N ALA A 42 -11.69 16.76 5.54
CA ALA A 42 -11.82 15.44 4.91
C ALA A 42 -10.47 14.73 4.74
N TYR A 43 -9.35 15.46 4.78
CA TYR A 43 -7.96 14.94 4.82
C TYR A 43 -7.01 16.02 5.38
N ASP A 44 -5.85 15.61 5.89
CA ASP A 44 -4.77 16.51 6.31
C ASP A 44 -3.75 16.69 5.18
N ALA A 45 -3.51 17.94 4.78
CA ALA A 45 -2.58 18.26 3.69
C ALA A 45 -1.12 17.89 3.99
N GLY A 46 -0.70 18.02 5.26
CA GLY A 46 0.63 17.60 5.70
C GLY A 46 0.81 16.09 5.65
N LEU A 47 -0.27 15.35 5.96
CA LEU A 47 -0.27 13.89 5.85
C LEU A 47 -0.24 13.44 4.39
N VAL A 48 -1.02 14.03 3.49
CA VAL A 48 -0.90 13.73 2.04
C VAL A 48 0.54 13.96 1.58
N ARG A 49 1.13 15.08 1.99
CA ARG A 49 2.51 15.42 1.62
C ARG A 49 3.53 14.39 2.11
N ILE A 50 3.49 14.01 3.39
CA ILE A 50 4.46 13.06 3.94
C ILE A 50 4.23 11.66 3.43
N GLN A 51 2.98 11.22 3.25
CA GLN A 51 2.65 9.92 2.66
C GLN A 51 3.25 9.81 1.24
N THR A 52 3.05 10.84 0.40
CA THR A 52 3.61 10.86 -0.95
C THR A 52 5.14 10.82 -0.95
N LEU A 53 5.80 11.59 -0.07
CA LEU A 53 7.26 11.61 -0.01
C LEU A 53 7.85 10.32 0.54
N LEU A 54 7.19 9.66 1.50
CA LEU A 54 7.58 8.35 2.00
C LEU A 54 7.43 7.27 0.91
N ASP A 55 6.30 7.26 0.21
CA ASP A 55 6.05 6.35 -0.91
C ASP A 55 7.14 6.49 -1.97
N ARG A 56 7.46 7.72 -2.36
CA ARG A 56 8.50 8.04 -3.34
C ARG A 56 9.92 7.66 -2.88
N ALA A 57 10.14 7.59 -1.59
CA ALA A 57 11.37 7.09 -0.99
C ALA A 57 11.38 5.56 -0.80
N HIS A 58 10.38 4.84 -1.32
CA HIS A 58 10.16 3.39 -1.19
C HIS A 58 9.83 2.92 0.23
N PHE A 59 9.33 3.82 1.08
CA PHE A 59 8.79 3.49 2.40
C PHE A 59 7.28 3.66 2.36
N SER A 60 6.60 2.69 1.73
CA SER A 60 5.17 2.76 1.47
C SER A 60 4.35 2.97 2.74
N PRO A 61 3.46 3.97 2.78
CA PRO A 61 2.44 4.10 3.82
C PRO A 61 1.19 3.24 3.55
N GLY A 62 1.21 2.44 2.49
CA GLY A 62 0.03 1.85 1.86
C GLY A 62 -0.65 2.87 0.95
N VAL A 63 -1.92 3.15 1.16
CA VAL A 63 -2.68 4.13 0.37
C VAL A 63 -2.37 5.55 0.82
N ILE A 64 -2.15 6.46 -0.13
CA ILE A 64 -2.07 7.91 0.12
C ILE A 64 -3.51 8.43 0.26
N ASP A 65 -3.94 8.67 1.50
CA ASP A 65 -5.31 9.04 1.87
C ASP A 65 -5.42 10.35 2.69
N GLY A 66 -4.29 10.88 3.15
CA GLY A 66 -4.24 12.08 4.00
C GLY A 66 -4.73 11.86 5.43
N HIS A 67 -4.77 10.61 5.91
CA HIS A 67 -5.16 10.27 7.27
C HIS A 67 -3.96 9.75 8.08
N ASP A 68 -3.93 10.10 9.38
CA ASP A 68 -2.98 9.47 10.30
C ASP A 68 -3.39 8.02 10.57
N GLY A 69 -2.42 7.15 10.56
CA GLY A 69 -2.66 5.73 10.75
C GLY A 69 -1.42 4.96 11.13
N GLU A 70 -1.64 3.72 11.52
CA GLU A 70 -0.54 2.84 11.94
C GLU A 70 0.45 2.57 10.82
N ASN A 71 -0.02 2.44 9.56
CA ASN A 71 0.84 2.22 8.40
C ASN A 71 1.77 3.42 8.15
N VAL A 72 1.27 4.65 8.29
CA VAL A 72 2.10 5.87 8.19
C VAL A 72 3.19 5.86 9.26
N ARG A 73 2.84 5.55 10.51
CA ARG A 73 3.82 5.48 11.61
C ARG A 73 4.88 4.41 11.38
N LYS A 74 4.49 3.23 10.89
CA LYS A 74 5.41 2.15 10.53
C LYS A 74 6.35 2.56 9.39
N ALA A 75 5.84 3.21 8.35
CA ALA A 75 6.63 3.73 7.24
C ALA A 75 7.65 4.80 7.73
N VAL A 76 7.20 5.72 8.57
CA VAL A 76 8.09 6.72 9.21
C VAL A 76 9.18 6.04 10.03
N THR A 77 8.83 5.05 10.88
CA THR A 77 9.81 4.31 11.68
C THR A 77 10.82 3.58 10.81
N ALA A 78 10.37 2.94 9.73
CA ALA A 78 11.25 2.25 8.80
C ALA A 78 12.20 3.22 8.08
N TYR A 79 11.70 4.37 7.62
CA TYR A 79 12.52 5.43 7.03
C TYR A 79 13.55 5.97 8.03
N GLN A 80 13.13 6.24 9.28
CA GLN A 80 14.01 6.68 10.35
C GLN A 80 15.14 5.67 10.60
N ARG A 81 14.81 4.38 10.69
CA ARG A 81 15.79 3.28 10.84
C ARG A 81 16.78 3.23 9.70
N ALA A 82 16.30 3.25 8.46
CA ALA A 82 17.14 3.20 7.26
C ALA A 82 18.12 4.37 7.16
N ASN A 83 17.76 5.52 7.75
CA ASN A 83 18.56 6.74 7.72
C ASN A 83 19.29 7.06 9.03
N GLY A 84 19.31 6.13 10.01
CA GLY A 84 20.01 6.30 11.29
C GLY A 84 19.41 7.40 12.17
N LEU A 85 18.13 7.68 12.04
CA LEU A 85 17.38 8.64 12.86
C LEU A 85 16.77 7.95 14.10
N PRO A 86 16.36 8.72 15.12
CA PRO A 86 15.58 8.16 16.24
C PRO A 86 14.27 7.55 15.72
N GLU A 87 14.03 6.28 16.03
CA GLU A 87 12.88 5.48 15.57
C GLU A 87 11.66 5.73 16.47
N ASP A 88 11.11 6.94 16.43
CA ASP A 88 9.93 7.33 17.22
C ASP A 88 8.60 7.26 16.46
N GLY A 89 8.65 6.98 15.15
CA GLY A 89 7.49 6.87 14.27
C GLY A 89 6.72 8.18 14.08
N ARG A 90 7.32 9.31 14.47
CA ARG A 90 6.66 10.61 14.41
C ARG A 90 6.96 11.31 13.09
N ALA A 91 5.89 11.65 12.38
CA ALA A 91 5.94 12.57 11.27
C ALA A 91 6.20 13.99 11.82
N THR A 92 7.37 14.54 11.54
CA THR A 92 7.78 15.87 12.01
C THR A 92 8.21 16.75 10.84
N ASP A 93 8.20 18.07 11.02
CA ASP A 93 8.75 19.01 10.04
C ASP A 93 10.26 18.73 9.75
N ALA A 94 10.98 18.17 10.69
CA ALA A 94 12.38 17.79 10.48
C ALA A 94 12.51 16.61 9.52
N LEU A 95 11.66 15.58 9.70
CA LEU A 95 11.57 14.44 8.81
C LEU A 95 11.10 14.87 7.40
N LEU A 96 10.07 15.72 7.35
CA LEU A 96 9.57 16.26 6.08
C LEU A 96 10.67 16.97 5.29
N ARG A 97 11.44 17.85 5.94
CA ARG A 97 12.58 18.51 5.28
C ARG A 97 13.66 17.53 4.80
N GLN A 98 13.88 16.43 5.51
CA GLN A 98 14.85 15.42 5.09
C GLN A 98 14.39 14.67 3.83
N LEU A 99 13.11 14.29 3.79
CA LEU A 99 12.48 13.68 2.62
C LEU A 99 12.54 14.63 1.40
N GLU A 100 12.23 15.92 1.60
CA GLU A 100 12.33 16.95 0.56
C GLU A 100 13.76 17.13 0.03
N GLN A 101 14.75 17.10 0.91
CA GLN A 101 16.17 17.23 0.49
C GLN A 101 16.64 16.04 -0.34
N ALA A 102 16.06 14.87 -0.13
CA ALA A 102 16.41 13.66 -0.89
C ALA A 102 15.93 13.72 -2.35
N ASP A 103 14.83 14.39 -2.62
CA ASP A 103 14.22 14.39 -3.97
C ASP A 103 13.81 15.79 -4.47
N GLY A 104 13.44 16.74 -3.67
CA GLY A 104 13.16 18.13 -4.09
C GLY A 104 11.94 18.37 -4.97
N ALA A 105 11.22 17.34 -5.39
CA ALA A 105 10.01 17.48 -6.20
C ALA A 105 8.75 17.67 -5.34
N ASP A 106 7.75 18.36 -5.90
CA ASP A 106 6.46 18.56 -5.26
C ASP A 106 5.75 17.23 -4.96
N ALA A 107 5.01 17.15 -3.86
CA ALA A 107 4.26 15.96 -3.47
C ALA A 107 3.04 15.72 -4.36
N LEU A 108 2.38 16.77 -4.80
CA LEU A 108 1.30 16.70 -5.79
C LEU A 108 1.74 17.34 -7.11
N ALA A 109 1.29 16.76 -8.21
CA ALA A 109 1.61 17.22 -9.56
C ALA A 109 0.36 17.26 -10.45
N PRO A 110 0.35 18.11 -11.49
CA PRO A 110 -0.69 18.07 -12.52
C PRO A 110 -0.49 16.85 -13.43
N TYR A 111 -1.60 16.23 -13.82
CA TYR A 111 -1.64 15.14 -14.79
C TYR A 111 -2.77 15.37 -15.80
N VAL A 112 -2.51 15.14 -17.07
CA VAL A 112 -3.54 15.24 -18.13
C VAL A 112 -4.04 13.85 -18.45
N LEU A 113 -5.34 13.59 -18.24
CA LEU A 113 -5.98 12.33 -18.59
C LEU A 113 -5.79 12.04 -20.07
N THR A 114 -5.25 10.89 -20.39
CA THR A 114 -5.05 10.42 -21.77
C THR A 114 -6.24 9.62 -22.27
N GLU A 115 -6.34 9.39 -23.58
CA GLU A 115 -7.33 8.47 -24.14
C GLU A 115 -7.20 7.06 -23.55
N ALA A 116 -5.99 6.60 -23.27
CA ALA A 116 -5.75 5.30 -22.64
C ALA A 116 -6.31 5.21 -21.22
N ASP A 117 -6.29 6.31 -20.46
CA ASP A 117 -6.81 6.35 -19.09
C ASP A 117 -8.35 6.24 -19.04
N VAL A 118 -9.04 6.68 -20.08
CA VAL A 118 -10.50 6.79 -20.09
C VAL A 118 -11.19 5.76 -20.99
N SER A 119 -10.43 5.00 -21.78
CA SER A 119 -11.02 4.05 -22.76
C SER A 119 -11.34 2.67 -22.18
N GLY A 120 -10.84 2.34 -20.98
CA GLY A 120 -11.02 1.02 -20.37
C GLY A 120 -10.32 -0.12 -21.13
N PRO A 121 -10.81 -1.35 -21.07
CA PRO A 121 -12.14 -1.76 -20.61
C PRO A 121 -12.35 -1.63 -19.10
N PHE A 122 -13.50 -1.09 -18.70
CA PHE A 122 -13.95 -1.08 -17.31
C PHE A 122 -15.01 -2.16 -17.12
N VAL A 123 -15.08 -2.75 -15.91
CA VAL A 123 -15.96 -3.87 -15.62
C VAL A 123 -16.63 -3.72 -14.26
N ASP A 124 -17.91 -4.07 -14.16
CA ASP A 124 -18.55 -4.23 -12.86
C ASP A 124 -18.04 -5.53 -12.23
N VAL A 125 -17.26 -5.43 -11.14
CA VAL A 125 -16.68 -6.59 -10.47
C VAL A 125 -17.68 -7.18 -9.47
N PRO A 126 -18.22 -8.41 -9.71
CA PRO A 126 -19.14 -9.04 -8.78
C PRO A 126 -18.48 -9.36 -7.44
N ALA A 127 -19.24 -9.27 -6.34
CA ALA A 127 -18.75 -9.69 -5.03
C ALA A 127 -18.55 -11.22 -4.93
N ASP A 128 -19.26 -12.00 -5.73
CA ASP A 128 -19.18 -13.46 -5.78
C ASP A 128 -18.07 -13.93 -6.70
N MET A 129 -17.13 -14.73 -6.17
CA MET A 129 -15.95 -15.21 -6.91
C MET A 129 -16.30 -16.11 -8.12
N GLU A 130 -17.39 -16.90 -8.03
CA GLU A 130 -17.84 -17.72 -9.17
C GLU A 130 -18.38 -16.81 -10.29
N ALA A 131 -19.05 -15.71 -9.95
CA ALA A 131 -19.45 -14.72 -10.92
C ALA A 131 -18.22 -14.00 -11.53
N GLN A 132 -17.18 -13.70 -10.73
CA GLN A 132 -15.92 -13.14 -11.23
C GLN A 132 -15.24 -14.08 -12.25
N SER A 133 -15.32 -15.41 -12.05
CA SER A 133 -14.72 -16.39 -12.98
C SER A 133 -15.32 -16.38 -14.38
N ARG A 134 -16.46 -15.72 -14.58
CA ARG A 134 -17.14 -15.58 -15.87
C ARG A 134 -16.73 -14.33 -16.66
N LEU A 135 -15.95 -13.44 -16.02
CA LEU A 135 -15.39 -12.27 -16.67
C LEU A 135 -14.13 -12.64 -17.44
N ASP A 136 -13.93 -12.06 -18.60
CA ASP A 136 -12.74 -12.27 -19.44
C ASP A 136 -11.50 -11.58 -18.84
N HIS A 137 -11.71 -10.61 -17.95
CA HIS A 137 -10.65 -9.83 -17.29
C HIS A 137 -11.19 -9.15 -16.03
N LEU A 138 -10.40 -9.10 -14.95
CA LEU A 138 -10.74 -8.38 -13.71
C LEU A 138 -10.15 -6.96 -13.75
N GLY A 139 -10.61 -6.15 -14.72
CA GLY A 139 -10.19 -4.76 -14.91
C GLY A 139 -10.64 -3.85 -13.78
N TYR A 140 -10.27 -2.57 -13.89
CA TYR A 140 -10.80 -1.51 -13.04
C TYR A 140 -12.29 -1.31 -13.27
N GLU A 141 -13.02 -0.83 -12.26
CA GLU A 141 -14.44 -0.52 -12.38
C GLU A 141 -14.69 0.81 -13.13
N ASP A 142 -13.80 1.79 -12.94
CA ASP A 142 -13.84 3.08 -13.65
C ASP A 142 -12.43 3.70 -13.81
N ALA A 143 -12.38 4.82 -14.54
CA ALA A 143 -11.14 5.55 -14.77
C ALA A 143 -10.58 6.19 -13.48
N ALA A 144 -11.42 6.57 -12.53
CA ALA A 144 -10.97 7.17 -11.28
C ALA A 144 -10.25 6.13 -10.41
N GLU A 145 -10.74 4.89 -10.35
CA GLU A 145 -10.05 3.78 -9.70
C GLU A 145 -8.68 3.51 -10.35
N ALA A 146 -8.65 3.40 -11.69
CA ALA A 146 -7.42 3.17 -12.43
C ALA A 146 -6.37 4.26 -12.19
N ILE A 147 -6.79 5.52 -12.16
CA ILE A 147 -5.92 6.67 -11.88
C ILE A 147 -5.46 6.68 -10.42
N ALA A 148 -6.38 6.44 -9.49
CA ALA A 148 -6.04 6.41 -8.05
C ALA A 148 -4.98 5.32 -7.77
N GLU A 149 -5.16 4.12 -8.31
CA GLU A 149 -4.21 3.03 -8.13
C GLU A 149 -2.86 3.34 -8.79
N ARG A 150 -2.86 3.90 -9.99
CA ARG A 150 -1.63 4.32 -10.69
C ARG A 150 -0.79 5.33 -9.89
N PHE A 151 -1.45 6.22 -9.15
CA PHE A 151 -0.79 7.25 -8.34
C PHE A 151 -0.83 6.94 -6.84
N HIS A 152 -1.07 5.67 -6.46
CA HIS A 152 -1.03 5.12 -5.10
C HIS A 152 -1.99 5.82 -4.12
N MET A 153 -3.07 6.42 -4.65
CA MET A 153 -4.02 7.24 -3.93
C MET A 153 -5.28 6.48 -3.53
N ASP A 154 -5.91 6.96 -2.48
CA ASP A 154 -7.32 6.67 -2.24
C ASP A 154 -8.20 7.37 -3.27
N VAL A 155 -9.24 6.68 -3.77
CA VAL A 155 -10.15 7.21 -4.81
C VAL A 155 -10.91 8.44 -4.30
N ASP A 156 -11.29 8.45 -3.02
CA ASP A 156 -11.99 9.59 -2.44
C ASP A 156 -11.06 10.80 -2.28
N LEU A 157 -9.79 10.58 -1.89
CA LEU A 157 -8.80 11.66 -1.90
C LEU A 157 -8.59 12.21 -3.31
N LEU A 158 -8.47 11.34 -4.33
CA LEU A 158 -8.35 11.79 -5.73
C LEU A 158 -9.53 12.66 -6.13
N ARG A 159 -10.76 12.27 -5.79
CA ARG A 159 -11.98 13.04 -6.07
C ARG A 159 -12.03 14.36 -5.28
N MET A 160 -11.61 14.35 -4.02
CA MET A 160 -11.55 15.56 -3.18
C MET A 160 -10.55 16.59 -3.71
N LEU A 161 -9.41 16.14 -4.20
CA LEU A 161 -8.40 17.03 -4.83
C LEU A 161 -8.88 17.57 -6.19
N ASN A 162 -9.84 16.92 -6.84
CA ASN A 162 -10.32 17.23 -8.18
C ASN A 162 -11.86 17.42 -8.22
N PRO A 163 -12.43 18.35 -7.47
CA PRO A 163 -13.87 18.48 -7.35
C PRO A 163 -14.54 18.82 -8.70
N GLY A 164 -15.62 18.09 -9.01
CA GLY A 164 -16.40 18.28 -10.22
C GLY A 164 -15.75 17.80 -11.52
N VAL A 165 -14.62 17.10 -11.44
CA VAL A 165 -13.96 16.52 -12.60
C VAL A 165 -14.72 15.28 -13.08
N ASP A 166 -14.92 15.21 -14.40
CA ASP A 166 -15.37 14.01 -15.10
C ASP A 166 -14.13 13.20 -15.53
N PHE A 167 -13.83 12.13 -14.79
CA PHE A 167 -12.68 11.26 -15.06
C PHE A 167 -12.83 10.41 -16.33
N SER A 168 -14.01 10.38 -16.96
CA SER A 168 -14.24 9.68 -18.23
C SER A 168 -13.80 10.48 -19.47
N ARG A 169 -13.24 11.67 -19.30
CA ARG A 169 -12.89 12.59 -20.40
C ARG A 169 -11.39 12.79 -20.53
N ALA A 170 -10.83 12.33 -21.63
CA ALA A 170 -9.45 12.65 -22.00
C ALA A 170 -9.21 14.16 -22.20
N GLY A 171 -7.97 14.60 -22.00
CA GLY A 171 -7.56 15.99 -22.13
C GLY A 171 -7.89 16.86 -20.89
N VAL A 172 -8.54 16.32 -19.87
CA VAL A 172 -8.78 17.01 -18.61
C VAL A 172 -7.52 16.97 -17.75
N GLU A 173 -7.07 18.13 -17.27
CA GLU A 173 -5.96 18.23 -16.34
C GLU A 173 -6.46 18.08 -14.89
N ILE A 174 -5.88 17.16 -14.15
CA ILE A 174 -6.19 16.82 -12.76
C ILE A 174 -4.97 16.95 -11.87
N VAL A 175 -5.17 16.90 -10.55
CA VAL A 175 -4.12 16.83 -9.52
C VAL A 175 -4.01 15.40 -9.03
N VAL A 176 -2.78 14.88 -8.98
CA VAL A 176 -2.46 13.53 -8.49
C VAL A 176 -1.28 13.57 -7.52
N ALA A 177 -1.11 12.52 -6.72
CA ALA A 177 0.11 12.33 -5.96
C ALA A 177 1.28 12.10 -6.93
N ASN A 178 2.41 12.73 -6.65
CA ASN A 178 3.66 12.49 -7.36
C ASN A 178 4.37 11.29 -6.70
N ALA A 179 3.72 10.13 -6.81
CA ALA A 179 4.13 8.87 -6.20
C ALA A 179 5.46 8.36 -6.79
N GLY A 180 6.07 7.39 -6.11
CA GLY A 180 7.34 6.80 -6.50
C GLY A 180 7.30 6.06 -7.83
N GLY A 181 8.49 5.85 -8.37
CA GLY A 181 8.74 4.99 -9.53
C GLY A 181 9.23 3.60 -9.09
N ASP A 182 9.76 2.84 -10.04
CA ASP A 182 10.31 1.52 -9.75
C ASP A 182 11.52 1.61 -8.78
N LEU A 183 11.61 0.64 -7.87
CA LEU A 183 12.72 0.50 -6.93
C LEU A 183 14.04 0.33 -7.69
N SER A 184 15.01 1.14 -7.37
CA SER A 184 16.37 1.04 -7.93
C SER A 184 17.21 0.05 -7.11
N GLY A 185 17.70 -1.01 -7.76
CA GLY A 185 18.54 -2.04 -7.13
C GLY A 185 17.88 -3.40 -7.06
N GLN A 186 18.66 -4.40 -6.64
CA GLN A 186 18.21 -5.78 -6.50
C GLN A 186 18.01 -6.12 -5.04
N VAL A 187 16.86 -6.67 -4.71
CA VAL A 187 16.59 -7.20 -3.39
C VAL A 187 17.35 -8.52 -3.20
N ALA A 188 18.15 -8.60 -2.16
CA ALA A 188 18.94 -9.77 -1.81
C ALA A 188 18.29 -10.60 -0.69
N ARG A 189 17.46 -9.99 0.14
CA ARG A 189 16.68 -10.69 1.18
C ARG A 189 15.44 -9.89 1.58
N ILE A 190 14.44 -10.61 2.12
CA ILE A 190 13.19 -10.04 2.63
C ILE A 190 13.01 -10.47 4.08
N GLU A 191 12.55 -9.55 4.90
CA GLU A 191 12.08 -9.80 6.26
C GLU A 191 10.59 -9.48 6.37
N ILE A 192 9.80 -10.42 6.88
CA ILE A 192 8.37 -10.25 7.17
C ILE A 192 8.17 -10.40 8.67
N ASP A 193 7.72 -9.32 9.31
CA ASP A 193 7.33 -9.32 10.70
C ASP A 193 5.83 -9.51 10.82
N LYS A 194 5.44 -10.68 11.37
CA LYS A 194 4.02 -11.06 11.48
C LYS A 194 3.27 -10.30 12.56
N GLN A 195 3.97 -9.84 13.58
CA GLN A 195 3.37 -9.08 14.68
C GLN A 195 3.16 -7.62 14.26
N GLU A 196 4.18 -7.05 13.62
CA GLU A 196 4.14 -5.66 13.15
C GLU A 196 3.38 -5.51 11.82
N LEU A 197 3.06 -6.61 11.13
CA LEU A 197 2.46 -6.62 9.79
C LEU A 197 3.26 -5.75 8.81
N THR A 198 4.55 -6.07 8.68
CA THR A 198 5.48 -5.33 7.81
C THR A 198 6.35 -6.25 6.97
N LEU A 199 6.71 -5.78 5.79
CA LEU A 199 7.72 -6.38 4.93
C LEU A 199 8.84 -5.37 4.69
N ARG A 200 10.09 -5.81 4.84
CA ARG A 200 11.30 -5.01 4.59
C ARG A 200 12.16 -5.72 3.56
N ALA A 201 12.56 -5.01 2.53
CA ALA A 201 13.43 -5.52 1.48
C ALA A 201 14.82 -4.90 1.61
N TYR A 202 15.87 -5.74 1.51
CA TYR A 202 17.25 -5.33 1.70
C TYR A 202 18.11 -5.72 0.50
N ASP A 203 19.14 -4.92 0.24
CA ASP A 203 20.19 -5.27 -0.75
C ASP A 203 21.25 -6.22 -0.15
N ALA A 204 22.27 -6.55 -0.96
CA ALA A 204 23.37 -7.41 -0.56
C ALA A 204 24.30 -6.80 0.50
N ASP A 205 24.26 -5.48 0.69
CA ASP A 205 25.04 -4.74 1.69
C ASP A 205 24.23 -4.47 2.97
N ASP A 206 23.08 -5.18 3.17
CA ASP A 206 22.16 -5.01 4.29
C ASP A 206 21.51 -3.62 4.41
N ARG A 207 21.47 -2.84 3.33
CA ARG A 207 20.74 -1.58 3.31
C ARG A 207 19.27 -1.86 2.99
N MET A 208 18.37 -1.29 3.79
CA MET A 208 16.93 -1.35 3.52
C MET A 208 16.63 -0.53 2.26
N LEU A 209 16.18 -1.22 1.21
CA LEU A 209 15.79 -0.60 -0.06
C LEU A 209 14.33 -0.17 -0.04
N ALA A 210 13.46 -0.98 0.58
CA ALA A 210 12.04 -0.70 0.62
C ALA A 210 11.36 -1.24 1.88
N PHE A 211 10.24 -0.61 2.21
CA PHE A 211 9.35 -0.98 3.30
C PHE A 211 7.90 -0.99 2.80
N TYR A 212 7.13 -2.00 3.21
CA TYR A 212 5.71 -2.12 2.88
C TYR A 212 4.90 -2.57 4.09
N PRO A 213 3.74 -1.97 4.38
CA PRO A 213 2.76 -2.53 5.28
C PRO A 213 2.11 -3.75 4.60
N VAL A 214 1.79 -4.79 5.37
CA VAL A 214 1.21 -6.01 4.84
C VAL A 214 -0.03 -6.45 5.59
N THR A 215 -0.88 -7.24 4.94
CA THR A 215 -1.89 -8.06 5.59
C THR A 215 -1.43 -9.50 5.57
N ILE A 216 -1.45 -10.17 6.72
CA ILE A 216 -1.01 -11.56 6.87
C ILE A 216 -2.16 -12.38 7.42
N GLY A 217 -2.28 -13.63 6.95
CA GLY A 217 -3.32 -14.54 7.40
C GLY A 217 -3.08 -15.08 8.80
N GLU A 218 -4.17 -15.26 9.54
CA GLU A 218 -4.14 -15.93 10.83
C GLU A 218 -4.00 -17.45 10.66
N GLY A 219 -3.16 -18.07 11.49
CA GLY A 219 -3.17 -19.51 11.75
C GLY A 219 -2.19 -20.37 10.95
N ASN A 220 -1.96 -20.15 9.65
CA ASN A 220 -1.07 -21.01 8.85
C ASN A 220 0.14 -20.27 8.23
N THR A 221 0.45 -19.11 8.77
CA THR A 221 1.59 -18.32 8.33
C THR A 221 2.89 -19.01 8.75
N PRO A 222 3.86 -19.20 7.82
CA PRO A 222 5.14 -19.83 8.13
C PRO A 222 5.91 -19.05 9.19
N SER A 223 6.84 -19.72 9.80
CA SER A 223 7.91 -19.14 10.62
C SER A 223 9.24 -19.63 10.10
N GLY A 224 10.27 -18.81 10.25
CA GLY A 224 11.60 -19.14 9.75
C GLY A 224 11.80 -18.69 8.30
N GLU A 225 12.60 -19.42 7.55
CA GLU A 225 13.10 -19.01 6.25
C GLU A 225 12.39 -19.78 5.13
N LEU A 226 11.88 -19.04 4.16
CA LEU A 226 11.42 -19.51 2.85
C LEU A 226 12.27 -18.85 1.76
N GLU A 227 12.00 -19.23 0.51
CA GLU A 227 12.73 -18.74 -0.67
C GLU A 227 11.74 -18.43 -1.79
N ILE A 228 11.97 -17.35 -2.53
CA ILE A 228 11.20 -17.02 -3.73
C ILE A 228 11.53 -18.06 -4.81
N THR A 229 10.50 -18.65 -5.42
CA THR A 229 10.64 -19.63 -6.50
C THR A 229 10.31 -19.07 -7.87
N ALA A 230 9.36 -18.14 -7.95
CA ALA A 230 8.93 -17.50 -9.20
C ALA A 230 8.22 -16.17 -8.92
N VAL A 231 8.18 -15.32 -9.95
CA VAL A 231 7.35 -14.09 -9.97
C VAL A 231 6.47 -14.14 -11.21
N ALA A 232 5.17 -13.99 -11.04
CA ALA A 232 4.20 -13.90 -12.13
C ALA A 232 3.49 -12.54 -12.07
N PHE A 233 3.54 -11.79 -13.17
CA PHE A 233 2.74 -10.58 -13.38
C PHE A 233 1.44 -10.97 -14.08
N ASP A 234 0.37 -10.25 -13.77
CA ASP A 234 -0.99 -10.53 -14.24
C ASP A 234 -1.40 -12.01 -14.03
N PRO A 235 -1.32 -12.51 -12.77
CA PRO A 235 -1.58 -13.89 -12.48
C PRO A 235 -3.06 -14.23 -12.65
N THR A 236 -3.34 -15.45 -13.10
CA THR A 236 -4.65 -16.05 -12.97
C THR A 236 -4.81 -16.61 -11.56
N TYR A 237 -5.95 -16.42 -10.92
CA TYR A 237 -6.24 -17.01 -9.62
C TYR A 237 -7.02 -18.31 -9.79
N ASN A 238 -6.47 -19.41 -9.26
CA ASN A 238 -7.13 -20.71 -9.25
C ASN A 238 -7.82 -20.89 -7.90
N TYR A 239 -9.14 -20.79 -7.88
CA TYR A 239 -9.94 -21.07 -6.70
C TYR A 239 -10.16 -22.58 -6.57
N ASP A 240 -9.86 -23.10 -5.38
CA ASP A 240 -10.13 -24.49 -5.00
C ASP A 240 -10.76 -24.48 -3.60
N ALA A 241 -12.05 -24.80 -3.51
CA ALA A 241 -12.79 -24.82 -2.26
C ALA A 241 -12.21 -25.80 -1.24
N ASP A 242 -11.69 -26.94 -1.69
CA ASP A 242 -11.12 -27.96 -0.82
C ASP A 242 -9.74 -27.54 -0.27
N ALA A 243 -8.99 -26.74 -1.03
CA ALA A 243 -7.68 -26.21 -0.61
C ALA A 243 -7.78 -24.99 0.30
N LEU A 244 -8.96 -24.36 0.38
CA LEU A 244 -9.22 -23.12 1.14
C LEU A 244 -10.32 -23.31 2.20
N PRO A 245 -10.10 -24.16 3.22
CA PRO A 245 -11.12 -24.48 4.23
C PRO A 245 -11.62 -23.26 5.02
N SER A 246 -10.88 -22.16 5.00
CA SER A 246 -11.26 -20.89 5.65
C SER A 246 -12.49 -20.20 5.03
N PHE A 247 -12.86 -20.53 3.79
CA PHE A 247 -14.11 -20.06 3.19
C PHE A 247 -15.34 -20.84 3.63
N ASN A 248 -15.18 -21.92 4.44
CA ASN A 248 -16.25 -22.85 4.81
C ASN A 248 -17.04 -23.37 3.59
N ASP A 249 -16.40 -23.39 2.42
CA ASP A 249 -16.99 -23.87 1.19
C ASP A 249 -16.62 -25.33 0.96
N ASN A 250 -17.47 -26.25 1.43
CA ASN A 250 -17.30 -27.68 1.20
C ASN A 250 -17.96 -28.15 -0.11
N SER A 251 -18.10 -27.25 -1.08
CA SER A 251 -18.80 -27.57 -2.35
C SER A 251 -17.98 -28.37 -3.33
N GLY A 252 -16.65 -28.49 -3.13
CA GLY A 252 -15.71 -29.07 -4.12
C GLY A 252 -15.59 -28.24 -5.41
N ARG A 253 -16.04 -26.98 -5.38
CA ARG A 253 -15.97 -26.10 -6.57
C ARG A 253 -14.53 -25.72 -6.86
N GLN A 254 -14.18 -25.76 -8.14
CA GLN A 254 -12.91 -25.27 -8.66
C GLN A 254 -13.20 -24.41 -9.88
N PHE A 255 -12.59 -23.21 -9.92
CA PHE A 255 -12.70 -22.34 -11.08
C PHE A 255 -11.51 -21.40 -11.16
N GLN A 256 -11.36 -20.77 -12.31
CA GLN A 256 -10.25 -19.87 -12.58
C GLN A 256 -10.78 -18.44 -12.73
N ILE A 257 -10.16 -17.48 -12.05
CA ILE A 257 -10.46 -16.07 -12.16
C ILE A 257 -9.34 -15.43 -13.00
N GLN A 258 -9.74 -14.68 -14.02
CA GLN A 258 -8.83 -14.10 -15.00
C GLN A 258 -7.96 -12.99 -14.39
N PRO A 259 -6.83 -12.61 -15.03
CA PRO A 259 -5.96 -11.54 -14.57
C PRO A 259 -6.65 -10.18 -14.49
N GLY A 260 -6.04 -9.28 -13.74
CA GLY A 260 -6.40 -7.87 -13.65
C GLY A 260 -6.21 -7.29 -12.25
N PRO A 261 -6.28 -5.97 -12.08
CA PRO A 261 -6.07 -5.29 -10.80
C PRO A 261 -7.08 -5.75 -9.73
N ASN A 262 -8.30 -6.07 -10.14
CA ASN A 262 -9.37 -6.54 -9.27
C ASN A 262 -9.42 -8.09 -9.11
N ASN A 263 -8.38 -8.80 -9.56
CA ASN A 263 -8.18 -10.21 -9.25
C ASN A 263 -7.92 -10.39 -7.74
N PRO A 264 -8.40 -11.47 -7.09
CA PRO A 264 -8.16 -11.74 -5.67
C PRO A 264 -6.70 -11.69 -5.21
N VAL A 265 -5.74 -11.96 -6.10
CA VAL A 265 -4.30 -11.85 -5.82
C VAL A 265 -3.64 -10.64 -6.50
N GLY A 266 -4.43 -9.75 -7.05
CA GLY A 266 -3.98 -8.51 -7.68
C GLY A 266 -3.11 -8.72 -8.90
N LEU A 267 -2.20 -7.79 -9.15
CA LEU A 267 -1.37 -7.71 -10.35
C LEU A 267 -0.09 -8.58 -10.31
N VAL A 268 0.28 -9.10 -9.14
CA VAL A 268 1.53 -9.86 -8.98
C VAL A 268 1.36 -10.99 -7.99
N TRP A 269 1.93 -12.15 -8.33
CA TRP A 269 2.13 -13.29 -7.44
C TRP A 269 3.61 -13.63 -7.34
N ILE A 270 4.19 -13.49 -6.16
CA ILE A 270 5.56 -13.88 -5.82
C ILE A 270 5.46 -15.20 -5.06
N ALA A 271 5.74 -16.31 -5.75
CA ALA A 271 5.64 -17.66 -5.20
C ALA A 271 6.79 -17.95 -4.25
N LEU A 272 6.50 -18.58 -3.11
CA LEU A 272 7.48 -19.07 -2.16
C LEU A 272 7.62 -20.60 -2.28
N ASN A 273 8.70 -21.17 -1.76
CA ASN A 273 8.97 -22.61 -1.75
C ASN A 273 8.09 -23.38 -0.75
N ARG A 274 6.84 -22.98 -0.62
CA ARG A 274 5.75 -23.61 0.11
C ARG A 274 4.50 -23.58 -0.74
N ASP A 275 3.94 -24.76 -1.00
CA ASP A 275 2.77 -24.91 -1.88
C ASP A 275 1.61 -24.00 -1.47
N GLY A 276 1.08 -23.28 -2.45
CA GLY A 276 -0.04 -22.36 -2.27
C GLY A 276 0.27 -21.11 -1.43
N TYR A 277 1.55 -20.82 -1.11
CA TYR A 277 1.94 -19.68 -0.30
C TYR A 277 2.76 -18.68 -1.10
N GLY A 278 2.44 -17.40 -0.94
CA GLY A 278 3.12 -16.32 -1.68
C GLY A 278 2.88 -14.94 -1.10
N ILE A 279 3.53 -13.98 -1.74
CA ILE A 279 3.33 -12.54 -1.53
C ILE A 279 2.62 -12.01 -2.78
N HIS A 280 1.53 -11.23 -2.62
CA HIS A 280 0.72 -10.82 -3.75
C HIS A 280 0.01 -9.48 -3.52
N GLY A 281 -0.51 -8.90 -4.60
CA GLY A 281 -1.34 -7.69 -4.58
C GLY A 281 -2.75 -7.92 -4.02
N THR A 282 -3.58 -6.88 -4.07
CA THR A 282 -4.98 -6.94 -3.61
C THR A 282 -5.85 -5.95 -4.38
N PRO A 283 -7.12 -6.30 -4.66
CA PRO A 283 -8.11 -5.36 -5.18
C PRO A 283 -8.58 -4.33 -4.13
N ASN A 284 -8.20 -4.49 -2.86
CA ASN A 284 -8.66 -3.64 -1.77
C ASN A 284 -7.47 -3.02 -1.01
N PRO A 285 -6.73 -2.09 -1.63
CA PRO A 285 -5.52 -1.52 -1.05
C PRO A 285 -5.76 -0.79 0.28
N ALA A 286 -6.92 -0.16 0.46
CA ALA A 286 -7.29 0.53 1.69
C ALA A 286 -7.43 -0.39 2.91
N LEU A 287 -7.51 -1.73 2.71
CA LEU A 287 -7.65 -2.72 3.78
C LEU A 287 -6.32 -3.34 4.24
N ILE A 288 -5.19 -2.93 3.68
CA ILE A 288 -3.86 -3.41 4.09
C ILE A 288 -3.60 -3.09 5.56
N SER A 289 -3.17 -4.10 6.32
CA SER A 289 -2.97 -4.11 7.79
C SER A 289 -4.24 -3.93 8.63
N LYS A 290 -5.44 -3.83 8.02
CA LYS A 290 -6.72 -3.61 8.71
C LYS A 290 -7.61 -4.85 8.77
N THR A 291 -7.25 -5.89 8.02
CA THR A 291 -7.98 -7.18 7.96
C THR A 291 -7.01 -8.34 8.10
N SER A 292 -7.53 -9.56 8.28
CA SER A 292 -6.73 -10.77 8.17
C SER A 292 -6.85 -11.38 6.76
N SER A 293 -5.82 -12.12 6.33
CA SER A 293 -5.85 -12.91 5.09
C SER A 293 -6.02 -14.40 5.40
N HIS A 294 -6.19 -15.23 4.38
CA HIS A 294 -6.33 -16.68 4.54
C HIS A 294 -4.98 -17.45 4.60
N GLY A 295 -3.85 -16.72 4.74
CA GLY A 295 -2.54 -17.33 4.88
C GLY A 295 -1.43 -16.54 4.19
N CYS A 296 -1.64 -16.08 2.97
CA CYS A 296 -0.64 -15.37 2.18
C CYS A 296 -0.36 -13.94 2.70
N VAL A 297 0.72 -13.35 2.20
CA VAL A 297 1.11 -11.96 2.49
C VAL A 297 0.55 -11.06 1.41
N ARG A 298 -0.34 -10.13 1.78
CA ARG A 298 -0.95 -9.15 0.86
C ARG A 298 -0.25 -7.81 0.96
N LEU A 299 0.03 -7.24 -0.20
CA LEU A 299 0.49 -5.88 -0.44
C LEU A 299 -0.57 -5.11 -1.23
N THR A 300 -0.43 -3.80 -1.35
CA THR A 300 -1.13 -3.07 -2.41
C THR A 300 -0.65 -3.58 -3.79
N ASN A 301 -1.41 -3.34 -4.85
CA ASN A 301 -0.97 -3.77 -6.18
C ASN A 301 0.34 -3.10 -6.61
N TRP A 302 0.49 -1.80 -6.35
CA TRP A 302 1.71 -1.06 -6.69
C TRP A 302 2.93 -1.51 -5.89
N ASP A 303 2.81 -1.75 -4.57
CA ASP A 303 3.89 -2.30 -3.74
C ASP A 303 4.30 -3.70 -4.20
N ALA A 304 3.31 -4.55 -4.58
CA ALA A 304 3.56 -5.89 -5.09
C ALA A 304 4.27 -5.86 -6.46
N VAL A 305 3.90 -4.92 -7.33
CA VAL A 305 4.56 -4.70 -8.64
C VAL A 305 5.98 -4.21 -8.44
N GLU A 306 6.20 -3.22 -7.57
CA GLU A 306 7.53 -2.71 -7.24
C GLU A 306 8.43 -3.82 -6.70
N LEU A 307 7.98 -4.55 -5.69
CA LEU A 307 8.72 -5.67 -5.12
C LEU A 307 8.98 -6.77 -6.15
N GLY A 308 7.95 -7.14 -6.93
CA GLY A 308 8.04 -8.19 -7.94
C GLY A 308 9.07 -7.92 -9.03
N ARG A 309 9.29 -6.65 -9.39
CA ARG A 309 10.33 -6.22 -10.34
C ARG A 309 11.74 -6.25 -9.74
N ALA A 310 11.85 -6.09 -8.42
CA ALA A 310 13.13 -6.00 -7.71
C ALA A 310 13.66 -7.35 -7.19
N VAL A 311 12.84 -8.41 -7.20
CA VAL A 311 13.21 -9.74 -6.70
C VAL A 311 13.39 -10.76 -7.82
N GLN A 312 14.06 -11.88 -7.50
CA GLN A 312 14.23 -13.03 -8.37
C GLN A 312 14.14 -14.33 -7.57
N ALA A 313 14.06 -15.47 -8.26
CA ALA A 313 14.14 -16.78 -7.63
C ALA A 313 15.46 -16.94 -6.85
N GLY A 314 15.39 -17.57 -5.69
CA GLY A 314 16.52 -17.75 -4.79
C GLY A 314 16.64 -16.69 -3.70
N VAL A 315 15.86 -15.59 -3.74
CA VAL A 315 15.87 -14.57 -2.68
C VAL A 315 15.24 -15.15 -1.41
N PRO A 316 15.97 -15.17 -0.26
CA PRO A 316 15.43 -15.65 1.01
C PRO A 316 14.40 -14.69 1.58
N VAL A 317 13.35 -15.26 2.19
CA VAL A 317 12.26 -14.58 2.86
C VAL A 317 12.15 -15.10 4.27
N HIS A 318 12.52 -14.27 5.24
CA HIS A 318 12.51 -14.61 6.66
C HIS A 318 11.22 -14.12 7.33
N PHE A 319 10.49 -15.05 7.97
CA PHE A 319 9.28 -14.75 8.75
C PHE A 319 9.59 -14.76 10.25
N SER A 320 9.38 -13.63 10.93
CA SER A 320 9.56 -13.47 12.38
C SER A 320 8.25 -13.15 13.11
N ASN A 321 8.26 -13.35 14.43
CA ASN A 321 7.16 -12.98 15.33
C ASN A 321 7.54 -11.75 16.19
N GLY A 322 8.17 -10.74 15.60
CA GLY A 322 8.57 -9.51 16.26
C GLY A 322 10.05 -9.43 16.65
N ALA A 323 10.46 -8.28 17.18
CA ALA A 323 11.85 -7.88 17.40
C ALA A 323 12.67 -8.78 18.38
N GLU A 324 12.04 -9.62 19.19
CA GLU A 324 12.75 -10.51 20.11
C GLU A 324 13.44 -11.67 19.41
N GLU A 325 12.84 -12.21 18.32
CA GLU A 325 13.47 -13.27 17.52
C GLU A 325 14.66 -12.75 16.72
N GLN A 326 14.59 -11.52 16.22
CA GLN A 326 15.67 -10.89 15.45
C GLN A 326 16.93 -10.66 16.29
N ARG A 327 16.79 -10.31 17.59
CA ARG A 327 17.91 -10.15 18.52
C ARG A 327 18.59 -11.48 18.88
N THR A 328 17.87 -12.59 18.81
CA THR A 328 18.41 -13.93 19.10
C THR A 328 19.14 -14.52 17.87
N ALA A 329 18.69 -14.23 16.67
CA ALA A 329 19.34 -14.66 15.43
C ALA A 329 20.68 -13.93 15.18
N SER A 330 20.75 -12.62 15.47
CA SER A 330 21.98 -11.81 15.30
C SER A 330 23.06 -12.07 16.37
N ARG A 331 22.80 -12.90 17.38
CA ARG A 331 23.74 -13.27 18.43
C ARG A 331 24.34 -14.69 18.28
N ARG A 332 23.99 -15.39 17.23
CA ARG A 332 24.55 -16.69 16.85
C ARG A 332 25.42 -16.57 15.59
#